data_e1253da32e0e3b71b560a1cf632b7985
#
_entry.id   e1253da32e0e3b71b560a1cf632b7985
#
_cell.length_a   1.000
_cell.length_b   1.000
_cell.length_c   1.000
_cell.angle_alpha   90.00
_cell.angle_beta   90.00
_cell.angle_gamma   90.00
#
_symmetry.space_group_name_H-M   'P 1'
#
loop_
_entity.id
_entity.type
_entity.pdbx_description
1 polymer ?
#
loop_
_entity_poly.entity_id
_entity_poly.type
_entity_poly.pdbx_seq_one_letter_code
_entity_poly.pdbx_strand_id
1 'polypeptide(L)'
;MVIIEVTENKKQYIDLLLLADEQEDMIDRYLDNGRMYILNDNGIKCECVVTDEGNGVLEIKNIATVPEYQGKGYAKALIDFLVKEYGNE
;
A
#
# COMPACT_ATOMS: atom_id res chain seq x y z
N MET A 1 16.09 -2.78 3.45
CA MET A 1 14.67 -2.42 3.24
C MET A 1 14.40 -2.31 1.75
N VAL A 2 13.38 -3.01 1.27
CA VAL A 2 13.03 -3.07 -0.15
C VAL A 2 11.54 -2.79 -0.30
N ILE A 3 11.17 -1.96 -1.28
CA ILE A 3 9.77 -1.72 -1.64
C ILE A 3 9.52 -2.35 -2.99
N ILE A 4 8.49 -3.19 -3.07
CA ILE A 4 8.19 -4.01 -4.24
C ILE A 4 6.75 -3.75 -4.66
N GLU A 5 6.53 -3.58 -5.97
CA GLU A 5 5.17 -3.52 -6.50
C GLU A 5 4.61 -4.94 -6.60
N VAL A 6 3.40 -5.14 -6.08
CA VAL A 6 2.68 -6.41 -6.14
C VAL A 6 1.74 -6.36 -7.34
N THR A 7 1.99 -7.17 -8.36
CA THR A 7 1.22 -7.17 -9.60
C THR A 7 0.28 -8.36 -9.73
N GLU A 8 0.46 -9.39 -8.90
CA GLU A 8 -0.34 -10.62 -8.95
C GLU A 8 -0.68 -11.07 -7.55
N ASN A 9 -1.82 -11.75 -7.41
CA ASN A 9 -2.25 -12.36 -6.16
C ASN A 9 -2.17 -11.37 -4.99
N LYS A 10 -2.73 -10.19 -5.19
CA LYS A 10 -2.69 -9.10 -4.19
C LYS A 10 -3.37 -9.51 -2.89
N LYS A 11 -4.39 -10.38 -2.96
CA LYS A 11 -5.11 -10.85 -1.77
C LYS A 11 -4.30 -11.78 -0.88
N GLN A 12 -3.10 -12.19 -1.29
CA GLN A 12 -2.21 -12.89 -0.35
C GLN A 12 -1.91 -12.04 0.89
N TYR A 13 -2.10 -10.71 0.79
CA TYR A 13 -1.88 -9.77 1.89
C TYR A 13 -3.20 -9.27 2.49
N ILE A 14 -4.29 -10.05 2.34
CA ILE A 14 -5.64 -9.61 2.77
C ILE A 14 -5.70 -9.28 4.26
N ASP A 15 -4.99 -10.02 5.10
CA ASP A 15 -4.99 -9.76 6.54
C ASP A 15 -4.45 -8.35 6.85
N LEU A 16 -3.43 -7.93 6.11
CA LEU A 16 -2.85 -6.61 6.28
C LEU A 16 -3.79 -5.52 5.72
N LEU A 17 -4.38 -5.77 4.55
CA LEU A 17 -5.35 -4.85 3.94
C LEU A 17 -6.54 -4.59 4.85
N LEU A 18 -7.03 -5.63 5.55
CA LEU A 18 -8.18 -5.52 6.45
C LEU A 18 -7.91 -4.68 7.69
N LEU A 19 -6.65 -4.43 8.03
CA LEU A 19 -6.31 -3.55 9.15
C LEU A 19 -6.70 -2.10 8.85
N ALA A 20 -6.64 -1.68 7.59
CA ALA A 20 -6.98 -0.30 7.20
C ALA A 20 -8.42 -0.18 6.71
N ASP A 21 -8.98 -1.24 6.16
CA ASP A 21 -10.35 -1.25 5.64
C ASP A 21 -10.98 -2.58 6.01
N GLU A 22 -11.93 -2.57 6.94
CA GLU A 22 -12.48 -3.77 7.53
C GLU A 22 -13.41 -4.55 6.60
N GLN A 23 -13.80 -3.97 5.45
CA GLN A 23 -14.74 -4.57 4.52
C GLN A 23 -14.03 -5.06 3.27
N GLU A 24 -13.96 -6.37 3.11
CA GLU A 24 -13.26 -6.97 1.97
C GLU A 24 -13.91 -6.59 0.64
N ASP A 25 -15.23 -6.45 0.59
CA ASP A 25 -15.91 -6.02 -0.63
C ASP A 25 -15.50 -4.60 -1.05
N MET A 26 -15.22 -3.73 -0.10
CA MET A 26 -14.71 -2.39 -0.41
C MET A 26 -13.28 -2.47 -0.94
N ILE A 27 -12.46 -3.34 -0.36
CA ILE A 27 -11.10 -3.57 -0.84
C ILE A 27 -11.14 -4.06 -2.29
N ASP A 28 -12.04 -4.98 -2.62
CA ASP A 28 -12.19 -5.51 -3.98
C ASP A 28 -12.46 -4.43 -5.01
N ARG A 29 -13.11 -3.33 -4.62
CA ARG A 29 -13.45 -2.24 -5.54
C ARG A 29 -12.23 -1.51 -6.08
N TYR A 30 -11.15 -1.43 -5.31
CA TYR A 30 -9.97 -0.67 -5.75
C TYR A 30 -8.73 -1.52 -5.94
N LEU A 31 -8.72 -2.76 -5.46
CA LEU A 31 -7.49 -3.55 -5.42
C LEU A 31 -6.98 -3.92 -6.81
N ASP A 32 -7.88 -4.39 -7.68
CA ASP A 32 -7.46 -4.84 -9.02
C ASP A 32 -6.99 -3.69 -9.91
N ASN A 33 -7.65 -2.55 -9.80
CA ASN A 33 -7.32 -1.37 -10.60
C ASN A 33 -6.23 -0.51 -9.98
N GLY A 34 -5.98 -0.68 -8.69
CA GLY A 34 -4.96 0.06 -7.98
C GLY A 34 -3.58 -0.55 -8.16
N ARG A 35 -2.57 0.21 -7.76
CA ARG A 35 -1.20 -0.29 -7.67
C ARG A 35 -0.89 -0.55 -6.21
N MET A 36 -0.38 -1.74 -5.94
CA MET A 36 -0.07 -2.16 -4.58
C MET A 36 1.43 -2.26 -4.39
N TYR A 37 1.91 -1.75 -3.27
CA TYR A 37 3.32 -1.82 -2.89
C TYR A 37 3.44 -2.43 -1.50
N ILE A 38 4.47 -3.24 -1.32
CA ILE A 38 4.82 -3.76 0.00
C ILE A 38 6.23 -3.32 0.36
N LEU A 39 6.45 -3.10 1.64
CA LEU A 39 7.77 -2.81 2.19
C LEU A 39 8.25 -4.03 2.95
N ASN A 40 9.40 -4.56 2.53
CA ASN A 40 10.04 -5.73 3.14
C ASN A 40 11.32 -5.28 3.84
N ASP A 41 11.41 -5.59 5.11
CA ASP A 41 12.59 -5.34 5.94
C ASP A 41 12.72 -6.51 6.90
N ASN A 42 13.37 -7.58 6.44
CA ASN A 42 13.38 -8.87 7.14
C ASN A 42 11.95 -9.39 7.37
N GLY A 43 11.17 -9.42 6.30
CA GLY A 43 9.75 -9.76 6.30
C GLY A 43 8.89 -8.56 5.95
N ILE A 44 7.62 -8.82 5.65
CA ILE A 44 6.68 -7.77 5.25
C ILE A 44 6.32 -6.91 6.47
N LYS A 45 6.49 -5.61 6.36
CA LYS A 45 6.25 -4.67 7.46
C LYS A 45 5.05 -3.77 7.19
N CYS A 46 4.80 -3.44 5.91
CA CYS A 46 3.82 -2.40 5.55
C CYS A 46 3.35 -2.63 4.12
N GLU A 47 2.12 -2.20 3.82
CA GLU A 47 1.59 -2.21 2.46
C GLU A 47 0.87 -0.90 2.18
N CYS A 48 0.71 -0.57 0.89
CA CYS A 48 -0.23 0.46 0.47
C CYS A 48 -0.83 0.13 -0.88
N VAL A 49 -2.01 0.68 -1.16
CA VAL A 49 -2.66 0.62 -2.46
C VAL A 49 -3.00 2.05 -2.88
N VAL A 50 -2.63 2.41 -4.10
CA VAL A 50 -2.93 3.74 -4.64
C VAL A 50 -3.70 3.59 -5.95
N THR A 51 -4.58 4.55 -6.22
CA THR A 51 -5.31 4.63 -7.49
C THR A 51 -5.01 5.96 -8.17
N ASP A 52 -5.01 5.93 -9.49
CA ASP A 52 -4.88 7.13 -10.32
C ASP A 52 -6.27 7.72 -10.54
N GLU A 53 -6.50 8.90 -9.98
CA GLU A 53 -7.80 9.60 -10.07
C GLU A 53 -7.86 10.56 -11.25
N GLY A 54 -6.80 10.59 -12.09
CA GLY A 54 -6.72 11.51 -13.22
C GLY A 54 -6.15 12.86 -12.83
N ASN A 55 -5.72 13.62 -13.86
CA ASN A 55 -5.19 14.98 -13.69
C ASN A 55 -3.99 15.05 -12.73
N GLY A 56 -3.18 14.00 -12.69
CA GLY A 56 -2.01 13.97 -11.80
C GLY A 56 -2.34 13.71 -10.34
N VAL A 57 -3.59 13.33 -10.02
CA VAL A 57 -4.01 13.07 -8.64
C VAL A 57 -3.95 11.57 -8.36
N LEU A 58 -3.23 11.21 -7.32
CA LEU A 58 -3.22 9.84 -6.79
C LEU A 58 -3.90 9.83 -5.44
N GLU A 59 -4.65 8.78 -5.18
CA GLU A 59 -5.29 8.58 -3.88
C GLU A 59 -4.76 7.32 -3.23
N ILE A 60 -4.39 7.43 -1.95
CA ILE A 60 -4.04 6.25 -1.14
C ILE A 60 -5.35 5.65 -0.64
N LYS A 61 -5.68 4.46 -1.15
CA LYS A 61 -6.91 3.75 -0.79
C LYS A 61 -6.74 2.89 0.46
N ASN A 62 -5.52 2.44 0.70
CA ASN A 62 -5.22 1.55 1.82
C ASN A 62 -3.75 1.74 2.19
N ILE A 63 -3.47 1.84 3.46
CA ILE A 63 -2.10 1.79 3.97
C ILE A 63 -2.13 1.19 5.37
N ALA A 64 -1.34 0.15 5.58
CA ALA A 64 -1.33 -0.54 6.87
C ALA A 64 0.07 -1.06 7.18
N THR A 65 0.43 -0.95 8.46
CA THR A 65 1.68 -1.50 9.00
C THR A 65 1.32 -2.66 9.92
N VAL A 66 2.09 -3.74 9.83
CA VAL A 66 1.95 -4.87 10.75
C VAL A 66 2.01 -4.33 12.18
N PRO A 67 1.06 -4.69 13.06
CA PRO A 67 0.93 -4.03 14.37
C PRO A 67 2.19 -4.00 15.21
N GLU A 68 2.98 -5.09 15.20
CA GLU A 68 4.22 -5.17 15.99
C GLU A 68 5.27 -4.16 15.55
N TYR A 69 5.13 -3.63 14.34
CA TYR A 69 6.14 -2.75 13.73
C TYR A 69 5.66 -1.31 13.54
N GLN A 70 4.50 -0.98 14.09
CA GLN A 70 4.00 0.39 14.05
C GLN A 70 4.91 1.32 14.86
N GLY A 71 4.97 2.59 14.45
CA GLY A 71 5.80 3.57 15.11
C GLY A 71 7.27 3.52 14.76
N LYS A 72 7.66 2.73 13.76
CA LYS A 72 9.07 2.59 13.33
C LYS A 72 9.37 3.30 12.02
N GLY A 73 8.40 4.02 11.46
CA GLY A 73 8.61 4.79 10.24
C GLY A 73 8.38 4.05 8.93
N TYR A 74 7.82 2.85 8.96
CA TYR A 74 7.60 2.08 7.73
C TYR A 74 6.54 2.72 6.83
N ALA A 75 5.41 3.17 7.39
CA ALA A 75 4.38 3.84 6.60
C ALA A 75 4.92 5.13 5.99
N LYS A 76 5.71 5.89 6.76
CA LYS A 76 6.35 7.09 6.25
C LYS A 76 7.29 6.77 5.10
N ALA A 77 8.05 5.68 5.19
CA ALA A 77 8.95 5.27 4.13
C ALA A 77 8.19 4.94 2.85
N LEU A 78 7.02 4.28 2.95
CA LEU A 78 6.17 4.01 1.79
C LEU A 78 5.62 5.30 1.19
N ILE A 79 5.15 6.22 2.03
CA ILE A 79 4.62 7.51 1.55
C ILE A 79 5.73 8.30 0.84
N ASP A 80 6.92 8.34 1.41
CA ASP A 80 8.06 9.03 0.80
C ASP A 80 8.41 8.40 -0.56
N PHE A 81 8.34 7.07 -0.66
CA PHE A 81 8.53 6.36 -1.92
C PHE A 81 7.49 6.79 -2.96
N LEU A 82 6.21 6.87 -2.58
CA LEU A 82 5.14 7.28 -3.49
C LEU A 82 5.34 8.71 -3.98
N VAL A 83 5.72 9.61 -3.09
CA VAL A 83 5.99 11.01 -3.45
C VAL A 83 7.12 11.08 -4.47
N LYS A 84 8.17 10.28 -4.27
CA LYS A 84 9.31 10.26 -5.19
C LYS A 84 8.95 9.67 -6.56
N GLU A 85 8.14 8.59 -6.58
CA GLU A 85 7.76 7.92 -7.82
C GLU A 85 6.77 8.74 -8.64
N TYR A 86 5.84 9.45 -8.00
CA TYR A 86 4.73 10.12 -8.67
C TYR A 86 4.75 11.63 -8.53
N GLY A 87 5.56 12.17 -7.66
CA GLY A 87 5.51 13.59 -7.30
C GLY A 87 5.96 14.55 -8.38
N ASN A 88 6.59 14.06 -9.44
CA ASN A 88 7.06 14.89 -10.56
C ASN A 88 6.15 14.84 -11.78
N GLU A 89 4.97 14.26 -11.65
CA GLU A 89 4.01 14.12 -12.75
C GLU A 89 2.95 15.19 -12.76
#